data_38350c576fb366d6b440120e4c2519c3
#
_entry.id   38350c576fb366d6b440120e4c2519c3
#
_cell.length_a   1.000
_cell.length_b   1.000
_cell.length_c   1.000
_cell.angle_alpha   90.00
_cell.angle_beta   90.00
_cell.angle_gamma   90.00
#
_symmetry.space_group_name_H-M   'P 1'
#
loop_
_entity.id
_entity.type
_entity.pdbx_description
1 polymer ?
#
loop_
_entity_poly.entity_id
_entity_poly.type
_entity_poly.pdbx_seq_one_letter_code
_entity_poly.pdbx_strand_id
1 'polypeptide(L)'
;PSPDFPSWFPSALVKELRQGLRTLSFILLLSLFPAALALFFLFSFIPDPTGDGTLISSGVCNSIFWTFLIFVVAGAIPFRALFSIREELESRNSELLLLTRQTSGRIIMGKWASFMAQALLIIFICLPFAFIRYYYGQINLVQDLTAISFIYLACGILTAFCLWASALP
;
A
#
# COMPACT_ATOMS: atom_id res chain seq x y z
N PRO A 1 -27.52 -20.64 -0.27
CA PRO A 1 -26.38 -19.92 0.21
C PRO A 1 -26.56 -18.45 -0.16
N SER A 2 -26.78 -17.60 0.85
CA SER A 2 -26.83 -16.16 0.68
C SER A 2 -25.52 -15.69 0.07
N PRO A 3 -25.52 -14.86 -0.99
CA PRO A 3 -24.30 -14.29 -1.50
C PRO A 3 -23.68 -13.42 -0.42
N ASP A 4 -22.49 -13.78 0.07
CA ASP A 4 -21.78 -13.08 1.14
C ASP A 4 -21.42 -11.62 0.79
N PHE A 5 -21.72 -11.19 -0.45
CA PHE A 5 -21.44 -9.85 -0.94
C PHE A 5 -22.57 -9.31 -1.82
N PRO A 6 -22.82 -7.98 -1.79
CA PRO A 6 -23.79 -7.34 -2.65
C PRO A 6 -23.53 -7.61 -4.14
N SER A 7 -24.55 -7.80 -4.92
CA SER A 7 -24.49 -8.17 -6.36
C SER A 7 -23.77 -7.12 -7.26
N TRP A 8 -23.53 -5.91 -6.75
CA TRP A 8 -22.80 -4.85 -7.45
C TRP A 8 -21.26 -4.97 -7.31
N PHE A 9 -20.76 -5.83 -6.40
CA PHE A 9 -19.34 -6.09 -6.26
C PHE A 9 -18.90 -7.16 -7.26
N PRO A 10 -17.97 -6.88 -8.19
CA PRO A 10 -17.50 -7.89 -9.13
C PRO A 10 -16.79 -9.01 -8.36
N SER A 11 -17.27 -10.24 -8.53
CA SER A 11 -16.72 -11.45 -7.87
C SER A 11 -15.22 -11.63 -8.13
N ALA A 12 -14.74 -11.16 -9.28
CA ALA A 12 -13.33 -11.14 -9.63
C ALA A 12 -12.49 -10.27 -8.67
N LEU A 13 -12.99 -9.07 -8.32
CA LEU A 13 -12.29 -8.16 -7.41
C LEU A 13 -12.18 -8.75 -6.00
N VAL A 14 -13.22 -9.41 -5.51
CA VAL A 14 -13.21 -10.06 -4.19
C VAL A 14 -12.20 -11.19 -4.15
N LYS A 15 -12.14 -11.99 -5.21
CA LYS A 15 -11.15 -13.07 -5.37
C LYS A 15 -9.72 -12.50 -5.34
N GLU A 16 -9.45 -11.52 -6.19
CA GLU A 16 -8.13 -10.88 -6.30
C GLU A 16 -7.70 -10.21 -4.99
N LEU A 17 -8.62 -9.51 -4.32
CA LEU A 17 -8.35 -8.88 -3.05
C LEU A 17 -8.02 -9.93 -1.97
N ARG A 18 -8.81 -11.00 -1.87
CA ARG A 18 -8.59 -12.08 -0.90
C ARG A 18 -7.25 -12.78 -1.16
N GLN A 19 -6.92 -13.02 -2.42
CA GLN A 19 -5.64 -13.63 -2.81
C GLN A 19 -4.47 -12.69 -2.50
N GLY A 20 -4.57 -11.41 -2.87
CA GLY A 20 -3.54 -10.41 -2.63
C GLY A 20 -3.26 -10.15 -1.14
N LEU A 21 -4.29 -10.15 -0.29
CA LEU A 21 -4.16 -10.00 1.16
C LEU A 21 -3.53 -11.23 1.84
N ARG A 22 -3.64 -12.42 1.24
CA ARG A 22 -3.07 -13.66 1.78
C ARG A 22 -1.64 -13.93 1.32
N THR A 23 -1.08 -13.13 0.42
CA THR A 23 0.32 -13.29 0.02
C THR A 23 1.26 -13.00 1.18
N LEU A 24 2.22 -13.88 1.44
CA LEU A 24 3.22 -13.70 2.49
C LEU A 24 3.94 -12.35 2.37
N SER A 25 4.25 -11.93 1.15
CA SER A 25 4.89 -10.63 0.89
C SER A 25 4.06 -9.45 1.39
N PHE A 26 2.72 -9.51 1.24
CA PHE A 26 1.84 -8.44 1.74
C PHE A 26 1.70 -8.50 3.26
N ILE A 27 1.55 -9.68 3.85
CA ILE A 27 1.46 -9.85 5.30
C ILE A 27 2.73 -9.34 5.99
N LEU A 28 3.91 -9.70 5.45
CA LEU A 28 5.19 -9.21 5.95
C LEU A 28 5.31 -7.69 5.83
N LEU A 29 4.93 -7.13 4.70
CA LEU A 29 4.95 -5.69 4.48
C LEU A 29 3.98 -4.98 5.45
N LEU A 30 2.78 -5.53 5.66
CA LEU A 30 1.75 -4.98 6.52
C LEU A 30 2.13 -5.05 8.01
N SER A 31 2.90 -6.06 8.44
CA SER A 31 3.33 -6.23 9.83
C SER A 31 4.67 -5.54 10.12
N LEU A 32 5.64 -5.70 9.24
CA LEU A 32 6.99 -5.18 9.45
C LEU A 32 7.06 -3.66 9.32
N PHE A 33 6.30 -3.10 8.40
CA PHE A 33 6.30 -1.66 8.16
C PHE A 33 5.80 -0.84 9.36
N PRO A 34 4.60 -1.06 9.92
CA PRO A 34 4.17 -0.33 11.11
C PRO A 34 5.00 -0.67 12.34
N ALA A 35 5.54 -1.89 12.45
CA ALA A 35 6.44 -2.25 13.53
C ALA A 35 7.75 -1.43 13.48
N ALA A 36 8.33 -1.25 12.29
CA ALA A 36 9.51 -0.42 12.10
C ALA A 36 9.22 1.05 12.42
N LEU A 37 8.06 1.59 12.00
CA LEU A 37 7.63 2.93 12.38
C LEU A 37 7.43 3.06 13.89
N ALA A 38 6.77 2.09 14.53
CA ALA A 38 6.55 2.10 15.97
C ALA A 38 7.87 2.12 16.75
N LEU A 39 8.82 1.26 16.37
CA LEU A 39 10.16 1.24 16.97
C LEU A 39 10.86 2.59 16.78
N PHE A 40 10.82 3.15 15.58
CA PHE A 40 11.42 4.44 15.30
C PHE A 40 10.82 5.56 16.18
N PHE A 41 9.49 5.61 16.29
CA PHE A 41 8.83 6.59 17.16
C PHE A 41 9.15 6.37 18.63
N LEU A 42 9.25 5.12 19.10
CA LEU A 42 9.68 4.82 20.47
C LEU A 42 11.08 5.38 20.77
N PHE A 43 12.03 5.23 19.85
CA PHE A 43 13.36 5.82 19.99
C PHE A 43 13.33 7.35 19.99
N SER A 44 12.38 7.96 19.26
CA SER A 44 12.24 9.41 19.22
C SER A 44 11.74 10.02 20.54
N PHE A 45 11.11 9.22 21.42
CA PHE A 45 10.66 9.66 22.74
C PHE A 45 11.76 9.66 23.80
N ILE A 46 12.96 9.13 23.52
CA ILE A 46 14.05 9.09 24.48
C ILE A 46 14.57 10.53 24.67
N PRO A 47 14.58 11.05 25.91
CA PRO A 47 15.11 12.39 26.17
C PRO A 47 16.61 12.42 25.91
N ASP A 48 17.08 13.56 25.41
CA ASP A 48 18.51 13.78 25.20
C ASP A 48 19.21 13.85 26.59
N PRO A 49 20.31 13.11 26.80
CA PRO A 49 21.12 13.22 28.03
C PRO A 49 21.66 14.63 28.31
N THR A 50 21.73 15.48 27.29
CA THR A 50 22.17 16.90 27.42
C THR A 50 21.07 17.82 27.93
N GLY A 51 19.81 17.35 28.02
CA GLY A 51 18.69 18.12 28.57
C GLY A 51 18.02 19.09 27.58
N ASP A 52 18.47 19.15 26.32
CA ASP A 52 17.98 20.12 25.33
C ASP A 52 16.78 19.59 24.49
N GLY A 53 16.14 18.50 24.92
CA GLY A 53 14.95 17.98 24.22
C GLY A 53 14.97 16.47 23.99
N THR A 54 14.54 16.01 22.82
CA THR A 54 14.56 14.60 22.41
C THR A 54 15.77 14.32 21.52
N LEU A 55 16.30 13.07 21.56
CA LEU A 55 17.44 12.63 20.76
C LEU A 55 17.24 12.84 19.24
N ILE A 56 15.99 12.80 18.78
CA ILE A 56 15.65 12.96 17.37
C ILE A 56 14.76 14.20 17.22
N SER A 57 15.20 15.15 16.39
CA SER A 57 14.42 16.36 16.13
C SER A 57 13.11 16.05 15.42
N SER A 58 12.07 16.86 15.67
CA SER A 58 10.76 16.72 15.04
C SER A 58 10.81 16.73 13.50
N GLY A 59 11.76 17.49 12.93
CA GLY A 59 11.98 17.52 11.48
C GLY A 59 12.48 16.21 10.91
N VAL A 60 13.37 15.51 11.61
CA VAL A 60 13.87 14.20 11.20
C VAL A 60 12.76 13.16 11.30
N CYS A 61 11.96 13.17 12.37
CA CYS A 61 10.79 12.29 12.50
C CYS A 61 9.81 12.47 11.35
N ASN A 62 9.55 13.72 10.98
CA ASN A 62 8.68 14.06 9.85
C ASN A 62 9.23 13.52 8.53
N SER A 63 10.52 13.75 8.25
CA SER A 63 11.16 13.30 7.00
C SER A 63 11.18 11.78 6.88
N ILE A 64 11.46 11.07 7.97
CA ILE A 64 11.49 9.61 7.98
C ILE A 64 10.09 9.04 7.75
N PHE A 65 9.07 9.58 8.41
CA PHE A 65 7.68 9.15 8.19
C PHE A 65 7.29 9.24 6.71
N TRP A 66 7.53 10.39 6.06
CA TRP A 66 7.19 10.59 4.65
C TRP A 66 8.01 9.70 3.73
N THR A 67 9.31 9.54 3.99
CA THR A 67 10.18 8.68 3.20
C THR A 67 9.69 7.22 3.24
N PHE A 68 9.37 6.72 4.43
CA PHE A 68 8.84 5.37 4.60
C PHE A 68 7.48 5.21 3.91
N LEU A 69 6.56 6.15 4.06
CA LEU A 69 5.25 6.10 3.45
C LEU A 69 5.35 6.08 1.92
N ILE A 70 6.16 6.96 1.34
CA ILE A 70 6.37 7.02 -0.11
C ILE A 70 7.00 5.72 -0.60
N PHE A 71 8.04 5.22 0.08
CA PHE A 71 8.73 4.00 -0.29
C PHE A 71 7.79 2.80 -0.31
N VAL A 72 6.93 2.65 0.68
CA VAL A 72 6.01 1.52 0.76
C VAL A 72 4.83 1.67 -0.20
N VAL A 73 4.16 2.83 -0.22
CA VAL A 73 2.95 3.02 -1.03
C VAL A 73 3.29 3.21 -2.51
N ALA A 74 4.24 4.08 -2.84
CA ALA A 74 4.59 4.38 -4.23
C ALA A 74 5.72 3.51 -4.79
N GLY A 75 6.44 2.78 -3.94
CA GLY A 75 7.51 1.85 -4.34
C GLY A 75 7.06 0.39 -4.28
N ALA A 76 6.85 -0.15 -3.08
CA ALA A 76 6.64 -1.58 -2.89
C ALA A 76 5.35 -2.11 -3.55
N ILE A 77 4.26 -1.34 -3.57
CA ILE A 77 2.99 -1.78 -4.18
C ILE A 77 3.09 -1.85 -5.70
N PRO A 78 3.55 -0.81 -6.44
CA PRO A 78 3.74 -0.92 -7.88
C PRO A 78 4.74 -2.01 -8.28
N PHE A 79 5.81 -2.18 -7.48
CA PHE A 79 6.78 -3.24 -7.70
C PHE A 79 6.14 -4.64 -7.62
N ARG A 80 5.28 -4.89 -6.63
CA ARG A 80 4.51 -6.14 -6.53
C ARG A 80 3.54 -6.31 -7.71
N ALA A 81 2.94 -5.23 -8.18
CA ALA A 81 2.05 -5.27 -9.34
C ALA A 81 2.79 -5.74 -10.61
N LEU A 82 4.05 -5.33 -10.78
CA LEU A 82 4.88 -5.74 -11.90
C LEU A 82 5.07 -7.28 -11.96
N PHE A 83 5.31 -7.92 -10.81
CA PHE A 83 5.55 -9.37 -10.75
C PHE A 83 4.26 -10.20 -10.78
N SER A 84 3.13 -9.62 -10.37
CA SER A 84 1.88 -10.36 -10.23
C SER A 84 1.34 -10.92 -11.55
N ILE A 85 1.59 -10.26 -12.69
CA ILE A 85 1.18 -10.73 -14.01
C ILE A 85 2.16 -11.79 -14.54
N ARG A 86 3.47 -11.64 -14.27
CA ARG A 86 4.46 -12.63 -14.67
C ARG A 86 4.21 -13.99 -14.02
N GLU A 87 3.91 -14.02 -12.74
CA GLU A 87 3.54 -15.25 -12.04
C GLU A 87 2.31 -15.94 -12.64
N GLU A 88 1.35 -15.17 -13.14
CA GLU A 88 0.17 -15.74 -13.80
C GLU A 88 0.45 -16.27 -15.22
N LEU A 89 1.32 -15.59 -15.97
CA LEU A 89 1.71 -16.02 -17.31
C LEU A 89 2.56 -17.31 -17.25
N GLU A 90 3.39 -17.44 -16.23
CA GLU A 90 4.21 -18.64 -15.98
C GLU A 90 3.40 -19.79 -15.39
N SER A 91 2.37 -19.49 -14.63
CA SER A 91 1.45 -20.52 -14.14
C SER A 91 0.57 -20.99 -15.31
N ARG A 92 0.55 -22.34 -15.57
CA ARG A 92 -0.27 -23.01 -16.61
C ARG A 92 -1.80 -22.73 -16.57
N ASN A 93 -2.22 -21.82 -15.70
CA ASN A 93 -3.62 -21.39 -15.55
C ASN A 93 -4.08 -20.43 -16.66
N SER A 94 -3.20 -20.00 -17.56
CA SER A 94 -3.55 -19.20 -18.74
C SER A 94 -4.55 -19.90 -19.65
N GLU A 95 -4.51 -21.24 -19.75
CA GLU A 95 -5.49 -22.02 -20.55
C GLU A 95 -6.89 -22.01 -19.91
N LEU A 96 -6.98 -22.00 -18.57
CA LEU A 96 -8.27 -21.92 -17.87
C LEU A 96 -8.88 -20.51 -17.93
N LEU A 97 -8.06 -19.46 -18.03
CA LEU A 97 -8.52 -18.08 -18.22
C LEU A 97 -9.12 -17.85 -19.61
N LEU A 98 -8.60 -18.55 -20.63
CA LEU A 98 -9.17 -18.50 -22.00
C LEU A 98 -10.53 -19.19 -22.11
N LEU A 99 -10.82 -20.16 -21.23
CA LEU A 99 -12.13 -20.84 -21.16
C LEU A 99 -13.21 -20.00 -20.45
N THR A 100 -12.80 -19.05 -19.60
CA THR A 100 -13.74 -18.10 -19.01
C THR A 100 -13.89 -16.91 -19.94
N ARG A 101 -15.10 -16.65 -20.41
CA ARG A 101 -15.51 -15.56 -21.32
C ARG A 101 -15.29 -14.14 -20.73
N GLN A 102 -14.27 -13.97 -19.89
CA GLN A 102 -13.94 -12.66 -19.27
C GLN A 102 -13.01 -11.87 -20.19
N THR A 103 -13.36 -10.62 -20.44
CA THR A 103 -12.51 -9.70 -21.19
C THR A 103 -11.24 -9.39 -20.41
N SER A 104 -10.07 -9.46 -21.05
CA SER A 104 -8.74 -9.18 -20.45
C SER A 104 -8.70 -7.86 -19.66
N GLY A 105 -9.41 -6.83 -20.15
CA GLY A 105 -9.50 -5.54 -19.45
C GLY A 105 -10.17 -5.61 -18.08
N ARG A 106 -11.14 -6.51 -17.90
CA ARG A 106 -11.85 -6.68 -16.62
C ARG A 106 -10.96 -7.34 -15.56
N ILE A 107 -10.08 -8.23 -16.00
CA ILE A 107 -9.10 -8.88 -15.13
C ILE A 107 -8.05 -7.85 -14.65
N ILE A 108 -7.50 -7.05 -15.57
CA ILE A 108 -6.51 -6.01 -15.27
C ILE A 108 -7.09 -4.95 -14.31
N MET A 109 -8.34 -4.52 -14.57
CA MET A 109 -9.03 -3.57 -13.67
C MET A 109 -9.26 -4.14 -12.27
N GLY A 110 -9.65 -5.40 -12.15
CA GLY A 110 -9.81 -6.08 -10.87
C GLY A 110 -8.50 -6.15 -10.09
N LYS A 111 -7.42 -6.44 -10.78
CA LYS A 111 -6.07 -6.48 -10.21
C LYS A 111 -5.60 -5.11 -9.75
N TRP A 112 -5.74 -4.10 -10.61
CA TRP A 112 -5.43 -2.71 -10.26
C TRP A 112 -6.21 -2.25 -9.01
N ALA A 113 -7.51 -2.49 -8.98
CA ALA A 113 -8.35 -2.14 -7.84
C ALA A 113 -7.94 -2.88 -6.55
N SER A 114 -7.47 -4.13 -6.65
CA SER A 114 -6.94 -4.89 -5.52
C SER A 114 -5.67 -4.26 -4.95
N PHE A 115 -4.72 -3.82 -5.80
CA PHE A 115 -3.52 -3.11 -5.34
C PHE A 115 -3.85 -1.76 -4.73
N MET A 116 -4.80 -1.02 -5.30
CA MET A 116 -5.28 0.25 -4.73
C MET A 116 -5.92 0.06 -3.34
N ALA A 117 -6.69 -1.00 -3.15
CA ALA A 117 -7.24 -1.34 -1.84
C ALA A 117 -6.15 -1.70 -0.83
N GLN A 118 -5.09 -2.41 -1.24
CA GLN A 118 -3.93 -2.71 -0.39
C GLN A 118 -3.16 -1.43 -0.01
N ALA A 119 -2.98 -0.49 -0.96
CA ALA A 119 -2.38 0.82 -0.69
C ALA A 119 -3.18 1.61 0.35
N LEU A 120 -4.49 1.63 0.18
CA LEU A 120 -5.40 2.32 1.10
C LEU A 120 -5.34 1.71 2.50
N LEU A 121 -5.26 0.39 2.60
CA LEU A 121 -5.15 -0.31 3.89
C LEU A 121 -3.83 0.06 4.61
N ILE A 122 -2.71 0.17 3.89
CA ILE A 122 -1.43 0.61 4.46
C ILE A 122 -1.54 2.05 4.96
N ILE A 123 -2.15 2.94 4.18
CA ILE A 123 -2.38 4.34 4.58
C ILE A 123 -3.20 4.40 5.87
N PHE A 124 -4.27 3.60 6.00
CA PHE A 124 -5.07 3.54 7.22
C PHE A 124 -4.26 3.09 8.44
N ILE A 125 -3.38 2.12 8.28
CA ILE A 125 -2.50 1.67 9.38
C ILE A 125 -1.48 2.74 9.76
N CYS A 126 -1.12 3.64 8.83
CA CYS A 126 -0.21 4.76 9.11
C CYS A 126 -0.89 5.94 9.82
N LEU A 127 -2.23 6.04 9.80
CA LEU A 127 -2.94 7.15 10.43
C LEU A 127 -2.59 7.38 11.90
N PRO A 128 -2.50 6.36 12.80
CA PRO A 128 -2.11 6.59 14.18
C PRO A 128 -0.74 7.25 14.32
N PHE A 129 0.21 6.91 13.45
CA PHE A 129 1.54 7.55 13.46
C PHE A 129 1.50 9.00 12.98
N ALA A 130 0.60 9.34 12.05
CA ALA A 130 0.34 10.73 11.68
C ALA A 130 -0.20 11.54 12.85
N PHE A 131 -1.09 10.96 13.67
CA PHE A 131 -1.58 11.61 14.90
C PHE A 131 -0.48 11.78 15.95
N ILE A 132 0.41 10.82 16.13
CA ILE A 132 1.56 10.95 17.05
C ILE A 132 2.44 12.12 16.61
N ARG A 133 2.69 12.27 15.30
CA ARG A 133 3.45 13.42 14.75
C ARG A 133 2.80 14.75 15.08
N TYR A 134 1.47 14.84 15.06
CA TYR A 134 0.75 16.05 15.43
C TYR A 134 1.10 16.51 16.87
N TYR A 135 1.30 15.58 17.78
CA TYR A 135 1.70 15.86 19.17
C TYR A 135 3.10 16.51 19.28
N TYR A 136 4.00 16.23 18.33
CA TYR A 136 5.34 16.82 18.28
C TYR A 136 5.39 18.27 17.73
N GLY A 137 4.26 18.84 17.36
CA GLY A 137 4.09 20.26 17.02
C GLY A 137 4.29 20.60 15.54
N GLN A 138 3.52 21.58 15.08
CA GLN A 138 3.59 22.24 13.77
C GLN A 138 3.24 21.37 12.53
N ILE A 139 2.23 20.55 12.62
CA ILE A 139 1.71 19.83 11.44
C ILE A 139 0.39 20.45 11.02
N ASN A 140 0.32 20.82 9.75
CA ASN A 140 -0.91 21.28 9.13
C ASN A 140 -1.68 20.06 8.60
N LEU A 141 -2.77 19.69 9.26
CA LEU A 141 -3.60 18.52 8.92
C LEU A 141 -4.05 18.52 7.46
N VAL A 142 -4.34 19.71 6.91
CA VAL A 142 -4.75 19.86 5.50
C VAL A 142 -3.59 19.51 4.57
N GLN A 143 -2.38 19.95 4.91
CA GLN A 143 -1.19 19.65 4.12
C GLN A 143 -0.86 18.16 4.13
N ASP A 144 -0.98 17.51 5.28
CA ASP A 144 -0.77 16.07 5.40
C ASP A 144 -1.80 15.27 4.60
N LEU A 145 -3.07 15.64 4.67
CA LEU A 145 -4.14 14.98 3.93
C LEU A 145 -3.96 15.15 2.41
N THR A 146 -3.57 16.33 1.96
CA THR A 146 -3.27 16.57 0.55
C THR A 146 -2.06 15.76 0.09
N ALA A 147 -0.99 15.69 0.87
CA ALA A 147 0.20 14.89 0.56
C ALA A 147 -0.12 13.39 0.47
N ILE A 148 -0.90 12.85 1.40
CA ILE A 148 -1.35 11.44 1.36
C ILE A 148 -2.19 11.19 0.10
N SER A 149 -3.08 12.11 -0.26
CA SER A 149 -3.90 11.99 -1.48
C SER A 149 -3.03 11.97 -2.74
N PHE A 150 -2.01 12.82 -2.82
CA PHE A 150 -1.05 12.81 -3.93
C PHE A 150 -0.25 11.52 -4.01
N ILE A 151 0.22 10.99 -2.88
CA ILE A 151 0.94 9.71 -2.84
C ILE A 151 0.04 8.57 -3.31
N TYR A 152 -1.22 8.55 -2.89
CA TYR A 152 -2.19 7.56 -3.31
C TYR A 152 -2.49 7.62 -4.81
N LEU A 153 -2.67 8.81 -5.38
CA LEU A 153 -2.84 9.02 -6.82
C LEU A 153 -1.59 8.59 -7.60
N ALA A 154 -0.41 8.97 -7.14
CA ALA A 154 0.84 8.55 -7.75
C ALA A 154 1.01 7.03 -7.74
N CYS A 155 0.67 6.36 -6.62
CA CYS A 155 0.63 4.91 -6.54
C CYS A 155 -0.33 4.32 -7.59
N GLY A 156 -1.51 4.91 -7.77
CA GLY A 156 -2.50 4.46 -8.77
C GLY A 156 -1.98 4.52 -10.20
N ILE A 157 -1.30 5.61 -10.56
CA ILE A 157 -0.70 5.79 -11.88
C ILE A 157 0.46 4.81 -12.08
N LEU A 158 1.35 4.69 -11.09
CA LEU A 158 2.50 3.79 -11.17
C LEU A 158 2.07 2.32 -11.25
N THR A 159 1.08 1.90 -10.46
CA THR A 159 0.55 0.54 -10.52
C THR A 159 -0.12 0.24 -11.86
N ALA A 160 -0.88 1.19 -12.43
CA ALA A 160 -1.47 1.04 -13.75
C ALA A 160 -0.39 0.90 -14.84
N PHE A 161 0.67 1.72 -14.76
CA PHE A 161 1.80 1.62 -15.68
C PHE A 161 2.57 0.31 -15.53
N CYS A 162 2.82 -0.15 -14.30
CA CYS A 162 3.49 -1.43 -14.05
C CYS A 162 2.68 -2.63 -14.58
N LEU A 163 1.36 -2.62 -14.40
CA LEU A 163 0.48 -3.63 -14.95
C LEU A 163 0.47 -3.62 -16.48
N TRP A 164 0.46 -2.43 -17.09
CA TRP A 164 0.54 -2.29 -18.53
C TRP A 164 1.90 -2.77 -19.07
N ALA A 165 3.01 -2.36 -18.45
CA ALA A 165 4.34 -2.77 -18.84
C ALA A 165 4.58 -4.29 -18.70
N SER A 166 3.98 -4.91 -17.67
CA SER A 166 4.07 -6.35 -17.45
C SER A 166 3.22 -7.17 -18.43
N ALA A 167 2.23 -6.55 -19.08
CA ALA A 167 1.40 -7.19 -20.11
C ALA A 167 2.04 -7.14 -21.51
N LEU A 168 3.13 -6.40 -21.70
CA LEU A 168 3.88 -6.38 -22.95
C LEU A 168 4.72 -7.65 -23.10
N PRO A 169 4.77 -8.27 -24.29
CA PRO A 169 5.52 -9.50 -24.56
C PRO A 169 7.05 -9.28 -24.46
#